data_19a3194d30ebd0f80f56ef1c4a4ea99f
#
_entry.id   19a3194d30ebd0f80f56ef1c4a4ea99f
#
_cell.length_a   1.000
_cell.length_b   1.000
_cell.length_c   1.000
_cell.angle_alpha   90.00
_cell.angle_beta   90.00
_cell.angle_gamma   90.00
#
_symmetry.space_group_name_H-M   'P 1'
#
loop_
_entity.id
_entity.type
_entity.pdbx_description
1 polymer ?
#
loop_
_entity_poly.entity_id
_entity_poly.type
_entity_poly.pdbx_seq_one_letter_code
_entity_poly.pdbx_strand_id
1 'polypeptide(L)'
;MSEIRLNLGCASRLLSGYINVDLDSIEEIKNRYPNIEIDEDQQFLQANILDLPFEDNTVDEIRADAFMEHMSFKEESQMFKEVYRALKPGGLFVFSAPDFEDAV
;
A
#
# COMPACT_ATOMS: atom_id res chain seq x y z
N MET A 1 4.95 -7.01 -20.79
CA MET A 1 5.46 -6.16 -19.73
C MET A 1 4.64 -6.30 -18.49
N SER A 2 5.31 -6.36 -17.37
CA SER A 2 4.63 -6.54 -16.09
C SER A 2 3.97 -5.25 -15.64
N GLU A 3 2.77 -5.37 -15.10
CA GLU A 3 2.13 -4.26 -14.42
C GLU A 3 2.77 -4.07 -13.05
N ILE A 4 2.84 -2.82 -12.61
CA ILE A 4 3.28 -2.48 -11.26
C ILE A 4 2.05 -2.21 -10.42
N ARG A 5 1.80 -3.08 -9.45
CA ARG A 5 0.66 -2.96 -8.54
C ARG A 5 1.17 -2.92 -7.11
N LEU A 6 0.75 -1.93 -6.36
CA LEU A 6 1.19 -1.74 -4.98
C LEU A 6 0.04 -2.00 -4.00
N ASN A 7 0.38 -2.65 -2.91
CA ASN A 7 -0.52 -2.83 -1.77
C ASN A 7 0.10 -2.09 -0.58
N LEU A 8 -0.42 -0.90 -0.28
CA LEU A 8 0.15 -0.01 0.73
C LEU A 8 -0.34 -0.35 2.13
N GLY A 9 0.57 -0.28 3.11
CA GLY A 9 0.24 -0.54 4.49
C GLY A 9 -0.23 -1.96 4.71
N CYS A 10 0.46 -2.91 4.09
CA CYS A 10 0.01 -4.29 4.00
C CYS A 10 -0.06 -5.02 5.34
N ALA A 11 0.85 -4.72 6.28
CA ALA A 11 0.98 -5.50 7.52
C ALA A 11 0.91 -7.00 7.20
N SER A 12 -0.08 -7.72 7.75
CA SER A 12 -0.24 -9.16 7.49
C SER A 12 -1.06 -9.48 6.24
N ARG A 13 -1.56 -8.46 5.54
CA ARG A 13 -2.44 -8.65 4.38
C ARG A 13 -1.68 -8.60 3.07
N LEU A 14 -0.79 -9.56 2.88
CA LEU A 14 0.00 -9.64 1.66
C LEU A 14 -0.85 -10.15 0.51
N LEU A 15 -0.76 -9.49 -0.63
CA LEU A 15 -1.50 -9.86 -1.83
C LEU A 15 -0.57 -10.44 -2.88
N SER A 16 -1.00 -11.53 -3.50
CA SER A 16 -0.30 -12.15 -4.62
C SER A 16 -0.41 -11.25 -5.86
N GLY A 17 0.69 -11.13 -6.59
CA GLY A 17 0.73 -10.28 -7.77
C GLY A 17 0.91 -8.80 -7.49
N TYR A 18 1.11 -8.43 -6.24
CA TYR A 18 1.34 -7.05 -5.80
C TYR A 18 2.71 -6.92 -5.15
N ILE A 19 3.25 -5.71 -5.19
CA ILE A 19 4.37 -5.33 -4.34
C ILE A 19 3.76 -4.82 -3.05
N ASN A 20 3.95 -5.55 -1.97
CA ASN A 20 3.37 -5.24 -0.68
C ASN A 20 4.30 -4.28 0.05
N VAL A 21 3.81 -3.09 0.36
CA VAL A 21 4.62 -1.98 0.88
C VAL A 21 4.22 -1.69 2.31
N ASP A 22 5.21 -1.62 3.18
CA ASP A 22 4.99 -1.24 4.57
C ASP A 22 6.21 -0.51 5.09
N LEU A 23 6.02 0.31 6.10
CA LEU A 23 7.11 1.01 6.76
C LEU A 23 7.95 0.04 7.60
N ASP A 24 7.31 -0.98 8.17
CA ASP A 24 8.00 -2.02 8.92
C ASP A 24 8.67 -3.01 7.98
N SER A 25 9.76 -3.63 8.45
CA SER A 25 10.43 -4.67 7.68
C SER A 25 9.60 -5.94 7.68
N ILE A 26 9.89 -6.83 6.72
CA ILE A 26 9.21 -8.12 6.67
C ILE A 26 9.47 -8.94 7.95
N GLU A 27 10.64 -8.78 8.54
CA GLU A 27 10.98 -9.47 9.79
C GLU A 27 10.15 -8.97 10.96
N GLU A 28 9.92 -7.65 11.02
CA GLU A 28 9.05 -7.06 12.04
C GLU A 28 7.61 -7.56 11.89
N ILE A 29 7.15 -7.68 10.65
CA ILE A 29 5.82 -8.19 10.36
C ILE A 29 5.72 -9.66 10.78
N LYS A 30 6.71 -10.47 10.46
CA LYS A 30 6.74 -11.87 10.87
C LYS A 30 6.74 -12.04 12.39
N ASN A 31 7.44 -11.16 13.09
CA ASN A 31 7.47 -11.19 14.56
C ASN A 31 6.10 -10.83 15.15
N ARG A 32 5.43 -9.88 14.54
CA ARG A 32 4.10 -9.45 15.00
C ARG A 32 3.02 -10.47 14.65
N TYR A 33 3.17 -11.13 13.53
CA TYR A 33 2.21 -12.12 13.02
C TYR A 33 2.94 -13.43 12.74
N PRO A 34 3.25 -14.22 13.78
CA PRO A 34 4.11 -15.40 13.60
C PRO A 34 3.52 -16.50 12.74
N ASN A 35 2.21 -16.48 12.51
CA ASN A 35 1.56 -17.48 11.67
C ASN A 35 1.35 -17.02 10.22
N ILE A 36 1.94 -15.88 9.85
CA ILE A 36 1.79 -15.36 8.49
C ILE A 36 2.45 -16.31 7.49
N GLU A 37 1.77 -16.57 6.39
CA GLU A 37 2.30 -17.37 5.29
C GLU A 37 2.62 -16.43 4.14
N ILE A 38 3.80 -16.59 3.54
CA ILE A 38 4.26 -15.75 2.45
C ILE A 38 4.57 -16.63 1.25
N ASP A 39 3.84 -16.42 0.16
CA ASP A 39 4.04 -17.14 -1.09
C ASP A 39 5.08 -16.44 -1.96
N GLU A 40 5.65 -17.18 -2.90
CA GLU A 40 6.71 -16.66 -3.77
C GLU A 40 6.26 -15.47 -4.64
N ASP A 41 4.97 -15.41 -4.96
CA ASP A 41 4.43 -14.32 -5.78
C ASP A 41 3.99 -13.10 -4.97
N GLN A 42 4.26 -13.10 -3.68
CA GLN A 42 3.97 -11.99 -2.78
C GLN A 42 5.26 -11.21 -2.54
N GLN A 43 5.52 -10.22 -3.38
CA GLN A 43 6.69 -9.37 -3.23
C GLN A 43 6.50 -8.41 -2.07
N PHE A 44 7.58 -8.02 -1.43
CA PHE A 44 7.55 -7.08 -0.32
C PHE A 44 8.61 -5.98 -0.51
N LEU A 45 8.22 -4.76 -0.18
CA LEU A 45 9.12 -3.61 -0.21
C LEU A 45 8.92 -2.80 1.08
N GLN A 46 10.00 -2.60 1.82
CA GLN A 46 9.96 -1.70 2.98
C GLN A 46 10.15 -0.26 2.48
N ALA A 47 9.14 0.56 2.65
CA ALA A 47 9.18 1.94 2.18
C ALA A 47 8.15 2.80 2.90
N ASN A 48 8.38 4.10 2.89
CA ASN A 48 7.44 5.08 3.41
C ASN A 48 6.40 5.38 2.33
N ILE A 49 5.12 5.17 2.65
CA ILE A 49 4.03 5.42 1.71
C ILE A 49 3.86 6.89 1.35
N LEU A 50 4.46 7.78 2.16
CA LEU A 50 4.44 9.22 1.88
C LEU A 50 5.58 9.65 0.95
N ASP A 51 6.46 8.71 0.61
CA ASP A 51 7.62 8.97 -0.26
C ASP A 51 7.98 7.67 -0.96
N LEU A 52 7.16 7.29 -1.94
CA LEU A 52 7.31 6.01 -2.64
C LEU A 52 8.53 6.05 -3.57
N PRO A 53 9.32 4.97 -3.61
CA PRO A 53 10.52 4.92 -4.45
C PRO A 53 10.19 4.54 -5.90
N PHE A 54 9.18 5.19 -6.47
CA PHE A 54 8.77 4.99 -7.85
C PHE A 54 8.73 6.34 -8.55
N GLU A 55 9.11 6.35 -9.81
CA GLU A 55 9.04 7.57 -10.61
C GLU A 55 7.59 7.95 -10.91
N ASP A 56 7.41 9.20 -11.32
CA ASP A 56 6.09 9.70 -11.69
C ASP A 56 5.48 8.85 -12.81
N ASN A 57 4.18 8.57 -12.68
CA ASN A 57 3.42 7.93 -13.75
C ASN A 57 3.95 6.56 -14.16
N THR A 58 4.39 5.74 -13.19
CA THR A 58 4.94 4.41 -13.48
C THR A 58 4.11 3.26 -12.94
N VAL A 59 3.20 3.53 -12.01
CA VAL A 59 2.44 2.50 -11.31
C VAL A 59 1.07 2.32 -11.92
N ASP A 60 0.66 1.09 -12.14
CA ASP A 60 -0.62 0.76 -12.78
C ASP A 60 -1.78 0.72 -11.81
N GLU A 61 -1.54 0.24 -10.58
CA GLU A 61 -2.59 0.11 -9.58
C GLU A 61 -2.02 0.29 -8.19
N ILE A 62 -2.74 1.00 -7.34
CA ILE A 62 -2.39 1.15 -5.92
C ILE A 62 -3.61 0.82 -5.08
N ARG A 63 -3.43 -0.06 -4.10
CA ARG A 63 -4.46 -0.38 -3.11
C ARG A 63 -4.00 0.09 -1.74
N ALA A 64 -4.94 0.60 -0.96
CA ALA A 64 -4.67 1.08 0.40
C ALA A 64 -5.87 0.71 1.27
N ASP A 65 -5.89 -0.52 1.77
CA ASP A 65 -7.02 -1.04 2.53
C ASP A 65 -6.82 -0.81 4.03
N ALA A 66 -7.76 -0.12 4.63
CA ALA A 66 -7.97 -0.05 6.08
C ALA A 66 -6.87 0.57 6.93
N PHE A 67 -5.78 1.07 6.35
CA PHE A 67 -4.72 1.66 7.18
C PHE A 67 -4.89 3.17 7.40
N MET A 68 -5.79 3.80 6.66
CA MET A 68 -6.01 5.24 6.71
C MET A 68 -6.45 5.73 8.08
N GLU A 69 -7.07 4.88 8.87
CA GLU A 69 -7.53 5.23 10.20
C GLU A 69 -6.40 5.58 11.17
N HIS A 70 -5.18 5.18 10.84
CA HIS A 70 -3.99 5.44 11.65
C HIS A 70 -3.23 6.69 11.23
N MET A 71 -3.74 7.40 10.23
CA MET A 71 -3.07 8.56 9.68
C MET A 71 -3.74 9.85 10.12
N SER A 72 -2.92 10.88 10.35
CA SER A 72 -3.44 12.22 10.55
C SER A 72 -4.00 12.76 9.23
N PHE A 73 -4.83 13.80 9.33
CA PHE A 73 -5.38 14.44 8.13
C PHE A 73 -4.27 14.94 7.19
N LYS A 74 -3.21 15.47 7.75
CA LYS A 74 -2.07 15.95 6.97
C LYS A 74 -1.36 14.83 6.23
N GLU A 75 -1.16 13.70 6.92
CA GLU A 75 -0.53 12.54 6.32
C GLU A 75 -1.40 11.93 5.21
N GLU A 76 -2.69 11.87 5.44
CA GLU A 76 -3.65 11.40 4.44
C GLU A 76 -3.55 12.21 3.16
N SER A 77 -3.54 13.53 3.30
CA SER A 77 -3.42 14.44 2.17
C SER A 77 -2.12 14.21 1.40
N GLN A 78 -1.02 14.02 2.12
CA GLN A 78 0.27 13.76 1.51
C GLN A 78 0.29 12.40 0.81
N MET A 79 -0.33 11.41 1.40
CA MET A 79 -0.44 10.07 0.80
C MET A 79 -1.19 10.12 -0.52
N PHE A 80 -2.31 10.84 -0.58
CA PHE A 80 -3.05 11.00 -1.83
C PHE A 80 -2.22 11.67 -2.91
N LYS A 81 -1.45 12.70 -2.55
CA LYS A 81 -0.56 13.36 -3.51
C LYS A 81 0.48 12.39 -4.05
N GLU A 82 1.05 11.58 -3.17
CA GLU A 82 2.07 10.62 -3.57
C GLU A 82 1.49 9.53 -4.46
N VAL A 83 0.29 9.04 -4.15
CA VAL A 83 -0.41 8.07 -4.97
C VAL A 83 -0.65 8.64 -6.38
N TYR A 84 -1.17 9.84 -6.47
CA TYR A 84 -1.42 10.47 -7.78
C TYR A 84 -0.13 10.67 -8.56
N ARG A 85 0.95 11.02 -7.88
CA ARG A 85 2.25 11.20 -8.53
C ARG A 85 2.73 9.91 -9.18
N ALA A 86 2.65 8.81 -8.45
CA ALA A 86 3.19 7.52 -8.89
C ALA A 86 2.30 6.82 -9.92
N LEU A 87 0.99 7.02 -9.84
CA LEU A 87 0.05 6.35 -10.75
C LEU A 87 0.17 6.88 -12.18
N LYS A 88 0.10 5.97 -13.14
CA LYS A 88 -0.04 6.34 -14.55
C LYS A 88 -1.38 7.02 -14.78
N PRO A 89 -1.49 7.90 -15.78
CA PRO A 89 -2.80 8.39 -16.21
C PRO A 89 -3.71 7.20 -16.55
N GLY A 90 -4.89 7.18 -15.98
CA GLY A 90 -5.81 6.05 -16.13
C GLY A 90 -5.54 4.89 -15.20
N GLY A 91 -4.53 5.00 -14.33
CA GLY A 91 -4.26 3.97 -13.33
C GLY A 91 -5.35 3.89 -12.28
N LEU A 92 -5.42 2.78 -11.58
CA LEU A 92 -6.48 2.50 -10.62
C LEU A 92 -6.00 2.71 -9.19
N PHE A 93 -6.74 3.50 -8.43
CA PHE A 93 -6.52 3.62 -6.99
C PHE A 93 -7.73 3.08 -6.25
N VAL A 94 -7.51 2.04 -5.45
CA VAL A 94 -8.55 1.43 -4.63
C VAL A 94 -8.21 1.66 -3.17
N PHE A 95 -9.10 2.29 -2.44
CA PHE A 95 -8.88 2.42 -1.00
C PHE A 95 -10.19 2.19 -0.25
N SER A 96 -10.06 1.76 0.99
CA SER A 96 -11.21 1.61 1.87
C SER A 96 -10.81 1.98 3.29
N ALA A 97 -11.75 2.58 4.01
CA ALA A 97 -11.58 2.89 5.42
C ALA A 97 -12.72 2.23 6.18
N PRO A 98 -12.43 1.55 7.30
CA PRO A 98 -13.48 0.81 8.00
C PRO A 98 -14.66 1.67 8.45
N ASP A 99 -14.40 2.92 8.78
CA ASP A 99 -15.43 3.82 9.29
C ASP A 99 -16.13 4.64 8.21
N PHE A 100 -15.77 4.41 6.96
CA PHE A 100 -16.29 5.22 5.87
C PHE A 100 -17.80 5.08 5.71
N GLU A 101 -18.29 3.87 5.87
CA GLU A 101 -19.73 3.61 5.77
C GLU A 101 -20.52 4.26 6.88
N ASP A 102 -19.94 4.32 8.07
CA ASP A 102 -20.61 4.88 9.24
C ASP A 102 -20.69 6.40 9.18
N ALA A 103 -19.91 7.01 8.33
CA ALA A 103 -19.90 8.46 8.17
C ALA A 103 -21.03 8.98 7.29
N VAL A 104 -21.77 8.10 6.69
CA VAL A 104 -22.82 8.46 5.74
C VAL A 104 -24.17 8.68 6.43
#